data_2272dde2659c90206afa822cfcec0fe8
#
_entry.id   2272dde2659c90206afa822cfcec0fe8
#
_cell.length_a   1.000
_cell.length_b   1.000
_cell.length_c   1.000
_cell.angle_alpha   90.00
_cell.angle_beta   90.00
_cell.angle_gamma   90.00
#
_symmetry.space_group_name_H-M   'P 1'
#
loop_
_entity.id
_entity.type
_entity.pdbx_description
1 polymer ?
#
loop_
_entity_poly.entity_id
_entity_poly.type
_entity_poly.pdbx_seq_one_letter_code
_entity_poly.pdbx_strand_id
1 'polypeptide(L)' 'MKKEKPKIESMEDVKQLSKEEQMKYEIAEELGIVDKVFESGWRSLSAKESGRIGGLLANRKKRGML' A
#
# COMPACT_ATOMS: atom_id res chain seq x y z
N MET A 1 -4.07 -22.13 16.50
CA MET A 1 -3.14 -21.76 15.61
C MET A 1 -3.28 -20.36 15.07
N LYS A 2 -2.18 -19.70 14.98
CA LYS A 2 -2.20 -18.36 14.57
C LYS A 2 -2.21 -18.17 13.08
N LYS A 3 -3.03 -17.31 12.61
CA LYS A 3 -3.05 -17.02 11.24
C LYS A 3 -2.17 -15.86 11.01
N GLU A 4 -1.13 -16.02 10.26
CA GLU A 4 -0.25 -14.92 10.02
C GLU A 4 -0.46 -14.38 8.65
N LYS A 5 -0.41 -13.07 8.52
CA LYS A 5 -0.53 -12.47 7.22
C LYS A 5 0.75 -12.74 6.46
N PRO A 6 0.67 -12.91 5.15
CA PRO A 6 1.86 -13.11 4.34
C PRO A 6 2.72 -11.87 4.46
N LYS A 7 4.00 -12.08 4.48
CA LYS A 7 4.92 -10.97 4.55
C LYS A 7 5.08 -10.37 3.17
N ILE A 8 4.81 -9.10 3.05
CA ILE A 8 4.91 -8.40 1.77
C ILE A 8 6.25 -7.73 1.69
N GLU A 9 7.10 -8.23 0.83
CA GLU A 9 8.44 -7.68 0.67
C GLU A 9 8.75 -7.17 -0.71
N SER A 10 7.85 -7.41 -1.65
CA SER A 10 8.07 -6.96 -3.02
C SER A 10 6.74 -6.77 -3.70
N MET A 11 6.77 -6.15 -4.88
CA MET A 11 5.54 -5.95 -5.62
C MET A 11 4.92 -7.26 -6.08
N GLU A 12 5.73 -8.28 -6.16
CA GLU A 12 5.21 -9.58 -6.55
C GLU A 12 4.30 -10.14 -5.47
N ASP A 13 4.68 -9.92 -4.21
CA ASP A 13 3.85 -10.35 -3.09
C ASP A 13 2.55 -9.56 -3.06
N VAL A 14 2.60 -8.33 -3.50
CA VAL A 14 1.43 -7.46 -3.50
C VAL A 14 0.31 -8.03 -4.35
N LYS A 15 0.66 -8.77 -5.38
CA LYS A 15 -0.35 -9.35 -6.26
C LYS A 15 -1.28 -10.33 -5.56
N GLN A 16 -0.87 -10.80 -4.40
CA GLN A 16 -1.69 -11.73 -3.63
C GLN A 16 -2.72 -11.02 -2.77
N LEU A 17 -2.65 -9.71 -2.71
CA LEU A 17 -3.55 -8.93 -1.88
C LEU A 17 -4.82 -8.57 -2.63
N SER A 18 -5.78 -8.01 -1.91
CA SER A 18 -7.00 -7.55 -2.53
C SER A 18 -6.66 -6.37 -3.43
N LYS A 19 -7.56 -6.05 -4.34
CA LYS A 19 -7.33 -4.95 -5.26
C LYS A 19 -7.08 -3.63 -4.54
N GLU A 20 -7.83 -3.41 -3.49
CA GLU A 20 -7.66 -2.18 -2.73
C GLU A 20 -6.28 -2.07 -2.13
N GLU A 21 -5.80 -3.16 -1.57
CA GLU A 21 -4.46 -3.15 -0.99
C GLU A 21 -3.40 -3.05 -2.06
N GLN A 22 -3.60 -3.72 -3.17
CA GLN A 22 -2.67 -3.59 -4.27
C GLN A 22 -2.54 -2.15 -4.71
N MET A 23 -3.66 -1.45 -4.75
CA MET A 23 -3.64 -0.06 -5.16
C MET A 23 -2.85 0.81 -4.18
N LYS A 24 -2.94 0.50 -2.90
CA LYS A 24 -2.17 1.24 -1.91
C LYS A 24 -0.68 1.12 -2.18
N TYR A 25 -0.23 -0.09 -2.48
CA TYR A 25 1.18 -0.30 -2.76
C TYR A 25 1.60 0.38 -4.06
N GLU A 26 0.72 0.37 -5.04
CA GLU A 26 1.02 1.05 -6.29
C GLU A 26 1.21 2.54 -6.07
N ILE A 27 0.36 3.12 -5.25
CA ILE A 27 0.48 4.53 -4.94
C ILE A 27 1.77 4.81 -4.20
N ALA A 28 2.11 3.95 -3.25
CA ALA A 28 3.34 4.11 -2.51
C ALA A 28 4.54 4.05 -3.44
N GLU A 29 4.46 3.20 -4.45
CA GLU A 29 5.53 3.09 -5.41
C GLU A 29 5.66 4.37 -6.23
N GLU A 30 4.54 4.92 -6.63
CA GLU A 30 4.54 6.16 -7.38
C GLU A 30 5.15 7.30 -6.58
N LEU A 31 4.93 7.28 -5.28
CA LEU A 31 5.46 8.31 -4.41
C LEU A 31 6.90 8.06 -3.99
N GLY A 32 7.42 6.89 -4.35
CA GLY A 32 8.80 6.56 -4.03
C GLY A 32 9.02 6.13 -2.59
N ILE A 33 7.97 5.71 -1.92
CA ILE A 33 8.07 5.31 -0.52
C ILE A 33 7.73 3.84 -0.29
N VAL A 34 7.52 3.09 -1.35
CA VAL A 34 7.12 1.69 -1.20
C VAL A 34 8.20 0.86 -0.50
N ASP A 35 9.46 1.22 -0.67
CA ASP A 35 10.53 0.49 -0.02
C ASP A 35 10.44 0.59 1.49
N LYS A 36 10.04 1.75 1.99
CA LYS A 36 9.84 1.93 3.41
C LYS A 36 8.76 1.00 3.91
N VAL A 37 7.70 0.87 3.11
CA VAL A 37 6.58 0.02 3.49
C VAL A 37 7.02 -1.44 3.53
N PHE A 38 7.82 -1.86 2.57
CA PHE A 38 8.29 -3.24 2.55
C PHE A 38 9.22 -3.52 3.73
N GLU A 39 10.03 -2.56 4.10
CA GLU A 39 10.98 -2.75 5.18
C GLU A 39 10.38 -2.65 6.57
N SER A 40 9.59 -1.63 6.78
CA SER A 40 9.11 -1.33 8.12
C SER A 40 7.59 -1.29 8.26
N GLY A 41 6.90 -1.51 7.17
CA GLY A 41 5.44 -1.51 7.20
C GLY A 41 4.86 -0.12 7.11
N TRP A 42 3.55 -0.07 7.03
CA TRP A 42 2.84 1.20 6.90
C TRP A 42 3.07 2.13 8.07
N ARG A 43 3.43 1.58 9.20
CA ARG A 43 3.66 2.39 10.40
C ARG A 43 4.84 3.31 10.28
N SER A 44 5.77 2.98 9.39
CA SER A 44 6.97 3.78 9.25
C SER A 44 6.72 5.08 8.51
N LEU A 45 5.55 5.23 7.93
CA LEU A 45 5.23 6.43 7.17
C LEU A 45 4.83 7.57 8.08
N SER A 46 5.21 8.78 7.69
CA SER A 46 4.81 9.94 8.44
C SER A 46 3.33 10.22 8.15
N ALA A 47 2.72 11.06 8.95
CA ALA A 47 1.34 11.43 8.74
C ALA A 47 1.14 12.03 7.36
N LYS A 48 2.12 12.77 6.89
CA LYS A 48 2.06 13.39 5.60
C LYS A 48 2.07 12.35 4.47
N GLU A 49 2.96 11.38 4.58
CA GLU A 49 3.05 10.34 3.57
C GLU A 49 1.78 9.48 3.58
N SER A 50 1.35 9.13 4.77
CA SER A 50 0.17 8.31 4.92
C SER A 50 -1.07 9.03 4.39
N GLY A 51 -1.17 10.32 4.66
CA GLY A 51 -2.29 11.12 4.17
C GLY A 51 -2.30 11.21 2.66
N ARG A 52 -1.13 11.29 2.05
CA ARG A 52 -1.03 11.33 0.61
C ARG A 52 -1.56 10.06 -0.02
N ILE A 53 -1.15 8.94 0.54
CA ILE A 53 -1.62 7.66 0.02
C ILE A 53 -3.13 7.56 0.17
N GLY A 54 -3.64 7.94 1.33
CA GLY A 54 -5.07 7.89 1.55
C GLY A 54 -5.85 8.77 0.59
N GLY A 55 -5.34 9.98 0.34
CA GLY A 55 -5.99 10.89 -0.57
C GLY A 55 -6.01 10.37 -2.00
N LEU A 56 -4.88 9.85 -2.45
CA LEU A 56 -4.80 9.34 -3.80
C LEU A 56 -5.65 8.08 -3.97
N LEU A 57 -5.67 7.25 -2.95
CA LEU A 57 -6.48 6.04 -3.00
C LEU A 57 -7.96 6.39 -3.10
N ALA A 58 -8.40 7.32 -2.28
CA ALA A 58 -9.79 7.75 -2.31
C ALA A 58 -10.16 8.33 -3.66
N ASN A 59 -9.24 9.08 -4.25
CA ASN A 59 -9.48 9.68 -5.54
C ASN A 59 -9.64 8.61 -6.62
N ARG A 60 -8.83 7.58 -6.56
CA ARG A 60 -8.94 6.50 -7.54
C ARG A 60 -10.23 5.72 -7.39
N LYS A 61 -10.63 5.49 -6.15
CA LYS A 61 -11.89 4.80 -5.91
C LYS A 61 -13.06 5.61 -6.46
N LYS A 62 -12.98 6.91 -6.27
CA LYS A 62 -14.01 7.79 -6.73
C LYS A 62 -14.16 7.73 -8.23
N ARG A 63 -13.07 7.50 -8.92
CA ARG A 63 -13.09 7.43 -10.37
C ARG A 63 -13.50 6.07 -10.88
N GLY A 64 -13.79 5.16 -9.99
CA GLY A 64 -14.23 3.85 -10.39
C GLY A 64 -13.13 2.95 -10.90
N MET A 65 -11.92 3.13 -10.40
CA MET A 65 -10.79 2.32 -10.84
C MET A 65 -10.64 1.02 -10.08
N LEU A 66 -11.51 0.78 -9.14
CA LEU A 66 -11.51 -0.48 -8.42
C LEU A 66 -12.66 -1.36 -8.87
#